data_67d3f74c25b55d624e26a3dc8d4c5083
#
_entry.id   67d3f74c25b55d624e26a3dc8d4c5083
#
_cell.length_a   1.000
_cell.length_b   1.000
_cell.length_c   1.000
_cell.angle_alpha   90.00
_cell.angle_beta   90.00
_cell.angle_gamma   90.00
#
_symmetry.space_group_name_H-M   'P 1'
#
loop_
_entity.id
_entity.type
_entity.pdbx_description
1 polymer ?
#
loop_
_entity_poly.entity_id
_entity_poly.type
_entity_poly.pdbx_seq_one_letter_code
_entity_poly.pdbx_strand_id
1 'polypeptide(L)'
;IIEKILPVVDNFERGLDVAEDKEDPFVQGMEKIYKQFLTALDGMGVKAIEAVGNEFNPDFHNAVMHVEDETVGENIVVEEFQKGYMYKDSVVRHSMVKVAN
;
A
#
# COMPACT_ATOMS: atom_id res chain seq x y z
N ILE A 1 9.75 15.12 4.69
CA ILE A 1 8.40 15.71 4.73
C ILE A 1 7.36 14.70 4.26
N ILE A 2 7.64 13.97 3.17
CA ILE A 2 6.71 12.94 2.63
C ILE A 2 6.51 11.83 3.65
N GLU A 3 7.57 11.38 4.31
CA GLU A 3 7.51 10.33 5.31
C GLU A 3 6.51 10.63 6.44
N LYS A 4 6.35 11.90 6.78
CA LYS A 4 5.45 12.33 7.85
C LYS A 4 3.99 12.35 7.40
N ILE A 5 3.76 12.41 6.11
CA ILE A 5 2.41 12.42 5.53
C ILE A 5 1.89 10.99 5.36
N LEU A 6 2.75 10.02 5.10
CA LEU A 6 2.35 8.65 4.84
C LEU A 6 1.52 8.01 5.96
N PRO A 7 1.82 8.23 7.26
CA PRO A 7 0.95 7.71 8.31
C PRO A 7 -0.48 8.23 8.23
N VAL A 8 -0.69 9.46 7.76
CA VAL A 8 -2.03 10.00 7.55
C VAL A 8 -2.75 9.24 6.45
N VAL A 9 -2.04 8.96 5.35
CA VAL A 9 -2.58 8.16 4.24
C VAL A 9 -2.95 6.76 4.72
N ASP A 10 -2.09 6.13 5.51
CA ASP A 10 -2.33 4.79 6.06
C ASP A 10 -3.58 4.76 6.92
N ASN A 11 -3.75 5.73 7.80
CA ASN A 11 -4.91 5.80 8.68
C ASN A 11 -6.19 6.06 7.90
N PHE A 12 -6.10 6.87 6.86
CA PHE A 12 -7.25 7.13 5.99
C PHE A 12 -7.69 5.86 5.27
N GLU A 13 -6.73 5.12 4.72
CA GLU A 13 -7.00 3.85 4.05
C GLU A 13 -7.62 2.84 5.02
N ARG A 14 -7.06 2.74 6.23
CA ARG A 14 -7.60 1.83 7.24
C ARG A 14 -9.03 2.19 7.63
N GLY A 15 -9.32 3.49 7.77
CA GLY A 15 -10.67 3.95 8.07
C GLY A 15 -11.66 3.56 6.98
N LEU A 16 -11.27 3.67 5.73
CA LEU A 16 -12.12 3.25 4.61
C LEU A 16 -12.31 1.74 4.56
N ASP A 17 -11.27 0.98 4.89
CA ASP A 17 -11.34 -0.49 4.87
C ASP A 17 -12.28 -1.05 5.93
N VAL A 18 -12.39 -0.40 7.09
CA VAL A 18 -13.24 -0.87 8.18
C VAL A 18 -14.66 -0.29 8.12
N ALA A 19 -14.96 0.60 7.20
CA ALA A 19 -16.28 1.16 7.04
C ALA A 19 -17.28 0.04 6.68
N GLU A 20 -18.35 -0.09 7.46
CA GLU A 20 -19.33 -1.17 7.27
C GLU A 20 -20.20 -0.95 6.04
N ASP A 21 -20.63 0.29 5.82
CA ASP A 21 -21.48 0.65 4.68
C ASP A 21 -20.67 1.47 3.68
N LYS A 22 -20.22 0.80 2.63
CA LYS A 22 -19.42 1.45 1.58
C LYS A 22 -20.26 2.37 0.68
N GLU A 23 -21.58 2.29 0.79
CA GLU A 23 -22.48 3.13 0.01
C GLU A 23 -22.94 4.37 0.77
N ASP A 24 -22.59 4.48 2.05
CA ASP A 24 -22.87 5.67 2.84
C ASP A 24 -22.29 6.90 2.15
N PRO A 25 -23.08 7.98 1.93
CA PRO A 25 -22.57 9.18 1.28
C PRO A 25 -21.35 9.78 1.96
N PHE A 26 -21.25 9.68 3.28
CA PHE A 26 -20.09 10.17 4.02
C PHE A 26 -18.84 9.33 3.65
N VAL A 27 -18.99 8.02 3.62
CA VAL A 27 -17.87 7.12 3.25
C VAL A 27 -17.43 7.36 1.81
N GLN A 28 -18.39 7.52 0.91
CA GLN A 28 -18.09 7.84 -0.50
C GLN A 28 -17.35 9.17 -0.64
N GLY A 29 -17.75 10.17 0.16
CA GLY A 29 -17.06 11.45 0.20
C GLY A 29 -15.63 11.31 0.70
N MET A 30 -15.42 10.53 1.73
CA MET A 30 -14.09 10.25 2.25
C MET A 30 -13.22 9.52 1.22
N GLU A 31 -13.80 8.57 0.50
CA GLU A 31 -13.08 7.85 -0.55
C GLU A 31 -12.62 8.79 -1.66
N LYS A 32 -13.44 9.75 -2.05
CA LYS A 32 -13.05 10.76 -3.05
C LYS A 32 -11.90 11.62 -2.56
N ILE A 33 -11.92 12.03 -1.30
CA ILE A 33 -10.82 12.80 -0.70
C ILE A 33 -9.54 11.98 -0.68
N TYR A 34 -9.63 10.70 -0.32
CA TYR A 34 -8.50 9.80 -0.32
C TYR A 34 -7.87 9.68 -1.71
N LYS A 35 -8.70 9.47 -2.73
CA LYS A 35 -8.23 9.38 -4.12
C LYS A 35 -7.60 10.69 -4.61
N GLN A 36 -8.19 11.81 -4.24
CA GLN A 36 -7.65 13.12 -4.58
C GLN A 36 -6.29 13.32 -3.94
N PHE A 37 -6.13 12.89 -2.69
CA PHE A 37 -4.87 12.99 -1.98
C PHE A 37 -3.78 12.15 -2.68
N LEU A 38 -4.11 10.91 -3.07
CA LEU A 38 -3.18 10.05 -3.81
C LEU A 38 -2.82 10.66 -5.17
N THR A 39 -3.79 11.27 -5.85
CA THR A 39 -3.54 11.95 -7.12
C THR A 39 -2.58 13.13 -6.93
N ALA A 40 -2.75 13.88 -5.87
CA ALA A 40 -1.86 14.99 -5.55
C ALA A 40 -0.42 14.50 -5.29
N LEU A 41 -0.28 13.40 -4.54
CA LEU A 41 1.01 12.78 -4.29
C LEU A 41 1.64 12.29 -5.61
N ASP A 42 0.85 11.67 -6.47
CA ASP A 42 1.32 11.20 -7.77
C ASP A 42 1.86 12.37 -8.62
N GLY A 43 1.16 13.49 -8.61
CA GLY A 43 1.60 14.71 -9.29
C GLY A 43 2.92 15.26 -8.77
N MET A 44 3.26 14.95 -7.52
CA MET A 44 4.52 15.32 -6.91
C MET A 44 5.63 14.30 -7.13
N GLY A 45 5.31 13.18 -7.79
CA GLY A 45 6.26 12.09 -8.01
C GLY A 45 6.27 11.04 -6.92
N VAL A 46 5.28 11.03 -6.03
CA VAL A 46 5.16 10.04 -4.95
C VAL A 46 4.17 8.97 -5.39
N LYS A 47 4.63 7.74 -5.54
CA LYS A 47 3.81 6.63 -6.02
C LYS A 47 3.93 5.43 -5.11
N ALA A 48 2.81 4.71 -4.94
CA ALA A 48 2.82 3.47 -4.19
C ALA A 48 3.63 2.41 -4.92
N ILE A 49 4.34 1.59 -4.16
CA ILE A 49 5.07 0.45 -4.69
C ILE A 49 4.07 -0.68 -4.97
N GLU A 50 4.12 -1.25 -6.16
CA GLU A 50 3.29 -2.41 -6.47
C GLU A 50 3.93 -3.65 -5.84
N ALA A 51 3.20 -4.30 -4.96
CA ALA A 51 3.73 -5.43 -4.21
C ALA A 51 2.92 -6.71 -4.43
N VAL A 52 1.63 -6.69 -4.11
CA VAL A 52 0.79 -7.89 -4.16
C VAL A 52 0.73 -8.47 -5.56
N GLY A 53 0.97 -9.78 -5.66
CA GLY A 53 0.98 -10.49 -6.95
C GLY A 53 2.31 -10.46 -7.67
N ASN A 54 3.27 -9.67 -7.21
CA ASN A 54 4.59 -9.57 -7.80
C ASN A 54 5.60 -10.41 -7.01
N GLU A 55 6.74 -10.69 -7.63
CA GLU A 55 7.83 -11.36 -6.97
C GLU A 55 8.42 -10.46 -5.88
N PHE A 56 8.77 -11.05 -4.75
CA PHE A 56 9.40 -10.31 -3.66
C PHE A 56 10.73 -9.72 -4.12
N ASN A 57 10.91 -8.44 -3.88
CA ASN A 57 12.13 -7.71 -4.19
C ASN A 57 12.59 -6.94 -2.96
N PRO A 58 13.74 -7.32 -2.34
CA PRO A 58 14.20 -6.66 -1.12
C PRO A 58 14.54 -5.18 -1.27
N ASP A 59 14.71 -4.70 -2.51
CA ASP A 59 14.95 -3.28 -2.75
C ASP A 59 13.71 -2.43 -2.48
N PHE A 60 12.51 -3.03 -2.57
CA PHE A 60 11.25 -2.32 -2.42
C PHE A 60 10.37 -2.88 -1.30
N HIS A 61 10.57 -4.14 -0.94
CA HIS A 61 9.70 -4.85 0.00
C HIS A 61 10.46 -5.28 1.24
N ASN A 62 9.75 -5.32 2.36
CA ASN A 62 10.24 -5.85 3.61
C ASN A 62 9.33 -7.00 4.01
N ALA A 63 9.83 -8.23 3.95
CA ALA A 63 9.05 -9.42 4.29
C ALA A 63 8.98 -9.55 5.81
N VAL A 64 7.78 -9.35 6.36
CA VAL A 64 7.54 -9.48 7.80
C VAL A 64 6.87 -10.80 8.16
N MET A 65 6.39 -11.55 7.17
CA MET A 65 5.76 -12.84 7.36
C MET A 65 5.98 -13.69 6.12
N HIS A 66 6.08 -15.00 6.33
CA HIS A 66 6.27 -15.99 5.27
C HIS A 66 5.28 -17.12 5.43
N VAL A 67 4.69 -17.56 4.34
CA VAL A 67 3.70 -18.66 4.34
C VAL A 67 3.98 -19.63 3.18
N GLU A 68 3.39 -20.80 3.25
CA GLU A 68 3.39 -21.76 2.16
C GLU A 68 2.03 -21.72 1.48
N ASP A 69 2.02 -21.58 0.16
CA ASP A 69 0.78 -21.53 -0.63
C ASP A 69 1.03 -22.16 -1.98
N GLU A 70 0.41 -23.32 -2.20
CA GLU A 70 0.58 -24.07 -3.44
C GLU A 70 -0.11 -23.41 -4.65
N THR A 71 -0.98 -22.45 -4.41
CA THR A 71 -1.72 -21.79 -5.50
C THR A 71 -0.92 -20.69 -6.18
N VAL A 72 0.25 -20.33 -5.64
CA VAL A 72 1.12 -19.30 -6.21
C VAL A 72 2.53 -19.85 -6.38
N GLY A 73 3.34 -19.16 -7.17
CA GLY A 73 4.73 -19.52 -7.39
C GLY A 73 5.63 -19.23 -6.20
N GLU A 74 6.92 -19.33 -6.41
CA GLU A 74 7.91 -19.05 -5.37
C GLU A 74 8.12 -17.56 -5.22
N ASN A 75 8.35 -17.13 -3.98
CA ASN A 75 8.71 -15.75 -3.65
C ASN A 75 7.67 -14.72 -4.11
N ILE A 76 6.39 -15.07 -4.05
CA ILE A 76 5.32 -14.15 -4.48
C ILE A 76 4.76 -13.42 -3.27
N VAL A 77 4.61 -12.11 -3.39
CA VAL A 77 3.94 -11.29 -2.37
C VAL A 77 2.44 -11.59 -2.44
N VAL A 78 1.88 -12.10 -1.35
CA VAL A 78 0.46 -12.47 -1.28
C VAL A 78 -0.37 -11.49 -0.47
N GLU A 79 0.26 -10.70 0.39
CA GLU A 79 -0.44 -9.70 1.18
C GLU A 79 0.48 -8.53 1.49
N GLU A 80 -0.09 -7.36 1.58
CA GLU A 80 0.64 -6.14 1.92
C GLU A 80 0.01 -5.55 3.19
N PHE A 81 0.80 -5.46 4.26
CA PHE A 81 0.33 -4.94 5.54
C PHE A 81 0.46 -3.42 5.64
N GLN A 82 1.45 -2.86 4.95
CA GLN A 82 1.67 -1.44 4.91
C GLN A 82 2.23 -1.08 3.53
N LYS A 83 1.60 -0.13 2.86
CA LYS A 83 2.05 0.26 1.53
C LYS A 83 3.38 1.00 1.60
N GLY A 84 4.30 0.61 0.73
CA GLY A 84 5.52 1.35 0.48
C GLY A 84 5.30 2.42 -0.57
N TYR A 85 6.15 3.41 -0.55
CA TYR A 85 6.07 4.53 -1.48
C TYR A 85 7.44 4.91 -1.99
N MET A 86 7.46 5.35 -3.25
CA MET A 86 8.64 5.91 -3.89
C MET A 86 8.43 7.39 -4.14
N TYR A 87 9.50 8.15 -4.01
CA TYR A 87 9.55 9.52 -4.52
C TYR A 87 10.53 9.51 -5.69
N LYS A 88 9.99 9.61 -6.90
CA LYS A 88 10.77 9.46 -8.13
C LYS A 88 11.54 8.13 -8.09
N ASP A 89 12.86 8.15 -8.08
CA ASP A 89 13.69 6.93 -8.09
C ASP A 89 14.12 6.47 -6.70
N SER A 90 13.66 7.14 -5.64
CA SER A 90 14.06 6.82 -4.27
C SER A 90 12.93 6.17 -3.50
N VAL A 91 13.25 5.15 -2.71
CA VAL A 91 12.29 4.53 -1.80
C VAL A 91 12.13 5.41 -0.57
N VAL A 92 10.90 5.91 -0.35
CA VAL A 92 10.58 6.64 0.87
C VAL A 92 10.37 5.66 2.01
N ARG A 93 9.65 4.58 1.71
CA ARG A 93 9.29 3.56 2.69
C ARG A 93 9.04 2.25 1.94
N HIS A 94 9.60 1.15 2.45
CA HIS A 94 9.38 -0.18 1.87
C HIS A 94 7.96 -0.66 2.18
N SER A 95 7.41 -1.49 1.28
CA SER A 95 6.15 -2.19 1.55
C SER A 95 6.40 -3.30 2.57
N MET A 96 5.56 -3.39 3.59
CA MET A 96 5.61 -4.49 4.55
C MET A 96 4.68 -5.59 4.05
N VAL A 97 5.25 -6.75 3.74
CA VAL A 97 4.55 -7.77 2.97
C VAL A 97 4.63 -9.16 3.60
N LYS A 98 3.70 -10.00 3.18
CA LYS A 98 3.73 -11.45 3.43
C LYS A 98 4.13 -12.12 2.11
N VAL A 99 5.11 -12.99 2.18
CA VAL A 99 5.66 -13.69 1.01
C VAL A 99 5.29 -15.15 1.09
N ALA A 100 4.88 -15.73 -0.04
CA ALA A 100 4.59 -17.15 -0.18
C ALA A 100 5.80 -17.88 -0.78
N ASN A 101 6.10 -19.04 -0.20
CA ASN A 101 7.13 -19.96 -0.71
C ASN A 101 8.52 -19.26 -0.82
#